data_1a9c172a21d3451adc84602fdabfaac2
#
_entry.id   1a9c172a21d3451adc84602fdabfaac2
#
_cell.length_a   1.000
_cell.length_b   1.000
_cell.length_c   1.000
_cell.angle_alpha   90.00
_cell.angle_beta   90.00
_cell.angle_gamma   90.00
#
_symmetry.space_group_name_H-M   'P 1'
#
loop_
_entity.id
_entity.type
_entity.pdbx_description
1 polymer ?
#
loop_
_entity_poly.entity_id
_entity_poly.type
_entity_poly.pdbx_seq_one_letter_code
_entity_poly.pdbx_strand_id
1 'polypeptide(L)'
;MTPADLATLIKETATAVLEAHDLDSSVVPDAVTVERPRNPEHGDYATNLAMQVAKKAGVNPRELAGWLTEALAKDDAIDVADVAGPGFINIRLAAAAQGDIVGKIIAAGDNFGSSEIYADEKINLEFVSANPTGPIHLGGTRWAAVGDSLGRILEAAGAEVTREYYFNDHGGQIDRFARSLVAAAQGQPTPEDGYGGDYIEQIATRVVEQQPGALDGDAATVQETFRAAGVDMMFEHIRTSLHEFGVDFDVYFHENSLFESGAVERAVDKLKDNGNLYESEGAWWLRSTDFGDDKDRVVIKSDGDAAYIAGDIAYVADKFDRGHSLAIYMLGADHHGYIARLKAAAAAMGYDSDRVEVLIGQLVNLLKDGEAVRMSKRAGTVITLDDLVEAIGIDGARYSLVRSSVDSSLDIDLALWTSQSSDNPVYYVQYGHARLCSIARKAGEADVDVDGADLSLLTHEREGDLIRTLGEFPGVVTTAAQLREPHRVARYAEELAGVFHRFYDACQILPKAGETAAPIHSARLALATASRQTLANALGMLGVSAPERM
;
A
#
# COMPACT_ATOMS: atom_id res chain seq x y z
N MET A 1 -5.30 2.52 26.44
CA MET A 1 -6.31 3.31 25.65
C MET A 1 -5.62 3.81 24.38
N THR A 2 -6.18 3.52 23.21
CA THR A 2 -5.69 4.03 21.92
C THR A 2 -6.26 5.43 21.62
N PRO A 3 -5.70 6.20 20.66
CA PRO A 3 -6.32 7.43 20.18
C PRO A 3 -7.78 7.23 19.71
N ALA A 4 -8.09 6.08 19.11
CA ALA A 4 -9.44 5.74 18.67
C ALA A 4 -10.39 5.49 19.87
N ASP A 5 -9.93 4.75 20.89
CA ASP A 5 -10.68 4.57 22.12
C ASP A 5 -10.98 5.92 22.80
N LEU A 6 -9.96 6.81 22.85
CA LEU A 6 -10.11 8.15 23.41
C LEU A 6 -11.08 9.02 22.60
N ALA A 7 -11.01 8.95 21.26
CA ALA A 7 -11.95 9.66 20.40
C ALA A 7 -13.39 9.23 20.63
N THR A 8 -13.62 7.92 20.83
CA THR A 8 -14.93 7.36 21.17
C THR A 8 -15.41 7.88 22.54
N LEU A 9 -14.56 7.82 23.57
CA LEU A 9 -14.87 8.35 24.89
C LEU A 9 -15.22 9.84 24.85
N ILE A 10 -14.45 10.64 24.10
CA ILE A 10 -14.72 12.08 23.95
C ILE A 10 -16.05 12.31 23.23
N LYS A 11 -16.38 11.53 22.20
CA LYS A 11 -17.65 11.62 21.46
C LYS A 11 -18.85 11.33 22.38
N GLU A 12 -18.79 10.22 23.10
CA GLU A 12 -19.83 9.80 24.04
C GLU A 12 -20.00 10.83 25.16
N THR A 13 -18.89 11.31 25.73
CA THR A 13 -18.89 12.36 26.75
C THR A 13 -19.51 13.65 26.23
N ALA A 14 -19.16 14.07 25.01
CA ALA A 14 -19.71 15.29 24.40
C ALA A 14 -21.21 15.18 24.16
N THR A 15 -21.66 14.03 23.67
CA THR A 15 -23.09 13.75 23.49
C THR A 15 -23.84 13.87 24.82
N ALA A 16 -23.37 13.17 25.86
CA ALA A 16 -23.99 13.21 27.19
C ALA A 16 -23.98 14.60 27.84
N VAL A 17 -22.87 15.35 27.67
CA VAL A 17 -22.75 16.72 28.21
C VAL A 17 -23.73 17.67 27.53
N LEU A 18 -23.86 17.62 26.20
CA LEU A 18 -24.82 18.46 25.48
C LEU A 18 -26.25 18.14 25.88
N GLU A 19 -26.63 16.88 26.00
CA GLU A 19 -27.95 16.46 26.46
C GLU A 19 -28.24 16.92 27.90
N ALA A 20 -27.25 16.82 28.79
CA ALA A 20 -27.37 17.28 30.17
C ALA A 20 -27.59 18.81 30.30
N HIS A 21 -27.20 19.57 29.27
CA HIS A 21 -27.40 21.01 29.21
C HIS A 21 -28.55 21.44 28.28
N ASP A 22 -29.45 20.50 27.91
CA ASP A 22 -30.57 20.73 26.98
C ASP A 22 -30.16 21.31 25.63
N LEU A 23 -28.96 20.93 25.11
CA LEU A 23 -28.41 21.33 23.84
C LEU A 23 -28.53 20.19 22.80
N ASP A 24 -28.49 20.55 21.51
CA ASP A 24 -28.57 19.61 20.40
C ASP A 24 -27.30 18.75 20.32
N SER A 25 -27.38 17.47 20.70
CA SER A 25 -26.28 16.50 20.65
C SER A 25 -25.98 16.01 19.22
N SER A 26 -26.90 16.19 18.26
CA SER A 26 -26.70 15.77 16.86
C SER A 26 -25.59 16.56 16.14
N VAL A 27 -25.13 17.67 16.71
CA VAL A 27 -24.02 18.48 16.20
C VAL A 27 -22.64 17.86 16.44
N VAL A 28 -22.55 16.81 17.28
CA VAL A 28 -21.29 16.07 17.52
C VAL A 28 -20.95 15.29 16.25
N PRO A 29 -19.74 15.47 15.69
CA PRO A 29 -19.35 14.76 14.48
C PRO A 29 -19.18 13.26 14.74
N ASP A 30 -19.37 12.46 13.68
CA ASP A 30 -19.13 11.01 13.76
C ASP A 30 -17.69 10.66 14.08
N ALA A 31 -16.74 11.41 13.58
CA ALA A 31 -15.32 11.28 13.87
C ALA A 31 -14.82 12.46 14.69
N VAL A 32 -14.29 12.18 15.88
CA VAL A 32 -13.65 13.15 16.76
C VAL A 32 -12.15 13.14 16.55
N THR A 33 -11.57 14.32 16.30
CA THR A 33 -10.12 14.46 16.13
C THR A 33 -9.42 14.44 17.48
N VAL A 34 -8.46 13.54 17.63
CA VAL A 34 -7.51 13.44 18.74
C VAL A 34 -6.11 13.56 18.17
N GLU A 35 -5.36 14.54 18.63
CA GLU A 35 -4.03 14.85 18.12
C GLU A 35 -3.00 14.77 19.25
N ARG A 36 -1.74 14.50 18.89
CA ARG A 36 -0.61 14.55 19.82
C ARG A 36 -0.11 16.00 19.93
N PRO A 37 -0.09 16.60 21.13
CA PRO A 37 0.47 17.94 21.30
C PRO A 37 1.96 17.98 20.93
N ARG A 38 2.41 19.06 20.27
CA ARG A 38 3.84 19.25 19.96
C ARG A 38 4.69 19.44 21.21
N ASN A 39 4.11 20.04 22.27
CA ASN A 39 4.77 20.19 23.56
C ASN A 39 4.24 19.12 24.53
N PRO A 40 5.09 18.22 25.06
CA PRO A 40 4.71 17.19 26.02
C PRO A 40 4.08 17.71 27.32
N GLU A 41 4.34 18.96 27.70
CA GLU A 41 3.71 19.60 28.86
C GLU A 41 2.18 19.72 28.72
N HIS A 42 1.67 19.72 27.49
CA HIS A 42 0.23 19.77 27.19
C HIS A 42 -0.47 18.42 27.30
N GLY A 43 0.17 17.39 27.84
CA GLY A 43 -0.41 16.06 28.01
C GLY A 43 -0.07 15.09 26.89
N ASP A 44 -0.75 13.95 26.88
CA ASP A 44 -0.56 12.87 25.90
C ASP A 44 -1.31 13.16 24.60
N TYR A 45 -2.51 13.72 24.71
CA TYR A 45 -3.40 14.02 23.58
C TYR A 45 -4.09 15.38 23.76
N ALA A 46 -4.60 15.91 22.65
CA ALA A 46 -5.43 17.10 22.60
C ALA A 46 -6.59 16.93 21.62
N THR A 47 -7.71 17.58 21.90
CA THR A 47 -8.84 17.67 20.98
C THR A 47 -9.35 19.12 20.86
N ASN A 48 -9.86 19.45 19.68
CA ASN A 48 -10.50 20.74 19.38
C ASN A 48 -12.03 20.61 19.28
N LEU A 49 -12.62 19.49 19.72
CA LEU A 49 -14.04 19.17 19.57
C LEU A 49 -14.94 20.31 20.07
N ALA A 50 -14.66 20.86 21.26
CA ALA A 50 -15.45 21.96 21.80
C ALA A 50 -15.51 23.17 20.85
N MET A 51 -14.42 23.50 20.16
CA MET A 51 -14.38 24.59 19.18
C MET A 51 -15.19 24.25 17.92
N GLN A 52 -15.20 23.01 17.48
CA GLN A 52 -15.94 22.56 16.30
C GLN A 52 -17.46 22.59 16.52
N VAL A 53 -17.89 22.21 17.72
CA VAL A 53 -19.29 21.95 18.07
C VAL A 53 -19.97 23.18 18.65
N ALA A 54 -19.29 23.98 19.46
CA ALA A 54 -19.85 25.06 20.27
C ALA A 54 -20.74 26.04 19.50
N LYS A 55 -20.32 26.47 18.31
CA LYS A 55 -21.10 27.42 17.49
C LYS A 55 -22.44 26.84 17.05
N LYS A 56 -22.47 25.55 16.70
CA LYS A 56 -23.69 24.84 16.28
C LYS A 56 -24.61 24.57 17.47
N ALA A 57 -24.03 24.27 18.63
CA ALA A 57 -24.75 24.07 19.88
C ALA A 57 -25.19 25.37 20.57
N GLY A 58 -24.76 26.55 20.07
CA GLY A 58 -25.15 27.85 20.63
C GLY A 58 -24.47 28.21 21.96
N VAL A 59 -23.28 27.65 22.24
CA VAL A 59 -22.54 27.82 23.50
C VAL A 59 -21.12 28.38 23.23
N ASN A 60 -20.50 28.96 24.25
CA ASN A 60 -19.11 29.42 24.14
C ASN A 60 -18.15 28.22 24.09
N PRO A 61 -17.17 28.16 23.16
CA PRO A 61 -16.23 27.03 23.05
C PRO A 61 -15.47 26.72 24.34
N ARG A 62 -15.05 27.74 25.07
CA ARG A 62 -14.31 27.57 26.31
C ARG A 62 -15.20 27.07 27.46
N GLU A 63 -16.48 27.47 27.46
CA GLU A 63 -17.48 26.98 28.42
C GLU A 63 -17.77 25.49 28.16
N LEU A 64 -18.03 25.12 26.90
CA LEU A 64 -18.22 23.71 26.51
C LEU A 64 -16.98 22.87 26.82
N ALA A 65 -15.76 23.39 26.55
CA ALA A 65 -14.53 22.71 26.92
C ALA A 65 -14.42 22.47 28.43
N GLY A 66 -14.88 23.44 29.25
CA GLY A 66 -14.93 23.28 30.72
C GLY A 66 -15.86 22.14 31.16
N TRP A 67 -17.06 22.06 30.60
CA TRP A 67 -18.00 20.97 30.90
C TRP A 67 -17.44 19.61 30.45
N LEU A 68 -16.80 19.55 29.28
CA LEU A 68 -16.18 18.33 28.79
C LEU A 68 -15.01 17.88 29.67
N THR A 69 -14.15 18.78 30.10
CA THR A 69 -13.02 18.44 31.01
C THR A 69 -13.51 17.93 32.35
N GLU A 70 -14.55 18.54 32.92
CA GLU A 70 -15.16 18.07 34.18
C GLU A 70 -15.81 16.67 34.02
N ALA A 71 -16.35 16.37 32.86
CA ALA A 71 -16.95 15.08 32.60
C ALA A 71 -15.87 14.01 32.33
N LEU A 72 -14.89 14.32 31.50
CA LEU A 72 -13.75 13.43 31.17
C LEU A 72 -12.92 13.06 32.41
N ALA A 73 -12.71 14.01 33.33
CA ALA A 73 -11.97 13.77 34.58
C ALA A 73 -12.65 12.75 35.54
N LYS A 74 -13.86 12.30 35.24
CA LYS A 74 -14.56 11.25 36.01
C LYS A 74 -14.26 9.84 35.48
N ASP A 75 -13.67 9.73 34.33
CA ASP A 75 -13.25 8.44 33.75
C ASP A 75 -11.90 8.02 34.33
N ASP A 76 -11.80 6.80 34.82
CA ASP A 76 -10.62 6.23 35.47
C ASP A 76 -9.38 6.18 34.52
N ALA A 77 -9.62 6.28 33.21
CA ALA A 77 -8.57 6.30 32.21
C ALA A 77 -7.90 7.69 32.03
N ILE A 78 -8.51 8.74 32.58
CA ILE A 78 -8.04 10.13 32.45
C ILE A 78 -7.42 10.58 33.76
N ASP A 79 -6.13 10.89 33.75
CA ASP A 79 -5.42 11.49 34.90
C ASP A 79 -5.73 12.99 35.00
N VAL A 80 -5.59 13.70 33.88
CA VAL A 80 -5.83 15.16 33.81
C VAL A 80 -6.51 15.51 32.49
N ALA A 81 -7.54 16.36 32.55
CA ALA A 81 -8.10 17.03 31.39
C ALA A 81 -8.17 18.54 31.66
N ASP A 82 -7.50 19.35 30.82
CA ASP A 82 -7.38 20.78 31.01
C ASP A 82 -7.80 21.58 29.77
N VAL A 83 -8.50 22.71 30.01
CA VAL A 83 -8.86 23.64 28.93
C VAL A 83 -7.67 24.51 28.54
N ALA A 84 -7.30 24.48 27.27
CA ALA A 84 -6.23 25.31 26.68
C ALA A 84 -6.77 26.29 25.63
N GLY A 85 -6.19 27.50 25.62
CA GLY A 85 -6.49 28.52 24.62
C GLY A 85 -8.00 28.81 24.47
N PRO A 86 -8.54 28.87 23.23
CA PRO A 86 -9.93 29.24 22.97
C PRO A 86 -10.95 28.12 23.18
N GLY A 87 -10.53 26.92 23.60
CA GLY A 87 -11.40 25.75 23.78
C GLY A 87 -10.78 24.43 23.32
N PHE A 88 -9.46 24.35 23.21
CA PHE A 88 -8.77 23.05 23.15
C PHE A 88 -8.86 22.36 24.49
N ILE A 89 -8.85 21.05 24.46
CA ILE A 89 -8.78 20.20 25.66
C ILE A 89 -7.50 19.39 25.57
N ASN A 90 -6.60 19.58 26.51
CA ASN A 90 -5.41 18.76 26.69
C ASN A 90 -5.73 17.61 27.65
N ILE A 91 -5.29 16.40 27.32
CA ILE A 91 -5.63 15.18 28.04
C ILE A 91 -4.35 14.44 28.40
N ARG A 92 -4.23 14.05 29.67
CA ARG A 92 -3.23 13.10 30.14
C ARG A 92 -3.93 11.84 30.60
N LEU A 93 -3.50 10.69 30.07
CA LEU A 93 -4.04 9.39 30.43
C LEU A 93 -3.46 8.91 31.76
N ALA A 94 -4.27 8.20 32.54
CA ALA A 94 -3.77 7.48 33.71
C ALA A 94 -2.75 6.40 33.30
N ALA A 95 -1.74 6.15 34.12
CA ALA A 95 -0.69 5.18 33.83
C ALA A 95 -1.22 3.77 33.56
N ALA A 96 -2.26 3.35 34.28
CA ALA A 96 -2.93 2.08 34.04
C ALA A 96 -3.57 2.00 32.62
N ALA A 97 -4.25 3.06 32.20
CA ALA A 97 -4.87 3.14 30.87
C ALA A 97 -3.83 3.20 29.73
N GLN A 98 -2.65 3.80 29.98
CA GLN A 98 -1.52 3.73 29.06
C GLN A 98 -1.02 2.27 28.93
N GLY A 99 -0.85 1.55 30.03
CA GLY A 99 -0.40 0.16 30.04
C GLY A 99 -1.32 -0.81 29.31
N ASP A 100 -2.63 -0.59 29.31
CA ASP A 100 -3.64 -1.46 28.66
C ASP A 100 -3.33 -1.76 27.19
N ILE A 101 -2.74 -0.80 26.47
CA ILE A 101 -2.40 -1.01 25.06
C ILE A 101 -1.38 -2.13 24.87
N VAL A 102 -0.44 -2.28 25.79
CA VAL A 102 0.58 -3.34 25.75
C VAL A 102 -0.08 -4.71 25.83
N GLY A 103 -1.04 -4.88 26.75
CA GLY A 103 -1.83 -6.10 26.87
C GLY A 103 -2.68 -6.39 25.63
N LYS A 104 -3.32 -5.35 25.07
CA LYS A 104 -4.10 -5.45 23.82
C LYS A 104 -3.23 -5.90 22.63
N ILE A 105 -2.01 -5.36 22.49
CA ILE A 105 -1.08 -5.74 21.43
C ILE A 105 -0.69 -7.21 21.55
N ILE A 106 -0.29 -7.64 22.74
CA ILE A 106 0.13 -9.02 22.99
C ILE A 106 -1.02 -9.99 22.71
N ALA A 107 -2.24 -9.65 23.14
CA ALA A 107 -3.44 -10.47 22.92
C ALA A 107 -3.86 -10.53 21.44
N ALA A 108 -3.77 -9.43 20.71
CA ALA A 108 -4.13 -9.35 19.29
C ALA A 108 -3.08 -10.01 18.37
N GLY A 109 -1.80 -10.03 18.79
CA GLY A 109 -0.73 -10.63 17.99
C GLY A 109 -0.65 -10.07 16.57
N ASP A 110 -0.67 -10.95 15.58
CA ASP A 110 -0.57 -10.57 14.16
C ASP A 110 -1.76 -9.70 13.67
N ASN A 111 -2.90 -9.73 14.38
CA ASN A 111 -4.06 -8.92 14.05
C ASN A 111 -3.99 -7.48 14.63
N PHE A 112 -2.96 -7.14 15.42
CA PHE A 112 -2.84 -5.77 15.91
C PHE A 112 -2.54 -4.81 14.76
N GLY A 113 -3.36 -3.80 14.61
CA GLY A 113 -3.37 -2.85 13.48
C GLY A 113 -4.50 -3.09 12.48
N SER A 114 -5.16 -4.26 12.53
CA SER A 114 -6.32 -4.54 11.67
C SER A 114 -7.58 -3.78 12.12
N SER A 115 -8.48 -3.57 11.16
CA SER A 115 -9.78 -2.92 11.36
C SER A 115 -10.82 -3.48 10.39
N GLU A 116 -12.10 -3.13 10.59
CA GLU A 116 -13.22 -3.57 9.76
C GLU A 116 -13.80 -2.43 8.89
N ILE A 117 -13.00 -1.38 8.63
CA ILE A 117 -13.51 -0.20 7.89
C ILE A 117 -13.89 -0.50 6.44
N TYR A 118 -13.39 -1.60 5.89
CA TYR A 118 -13.67 -2.11 4.54
C TYR A 118 -14.24 -3.54 4.55
N ALA A 119 -14.87 -3.99 5.65
CA ALA A 119 -15.38 -5.36 5.80
C ALA A 119 -16.36 -5.79 4.68
N ASP A 120 -17.10 -4.85 4.12
CA ASP A 120 -18.08 -5.10 3.05
C ASP A 120 -17.52 -4.80 1.65
N GLU A 121 -16.25 -4.41 1.52
CA GLU A 121 -15.65 -4.02 0.24
C GLU A 121 -14.93 -5.20 -0.43
N LYS A 122 -15.28 -5.43 -1.69
CA LYS A 122 -14.58 -6.33 -2.61
C LYS A 122 -13.79 -5.51 -3.62
N ILE A 123 -12.49 -5.46 -3.42
CA ILE A 123 -11.60 -4.55 -4.15
C ILE A 123 -10.86 -5.34 -5.24
N ASN A 124 -10.99 -4.91 -6.50
CA ASN A 124 -10.07 -5.30 -7.55
C ASN A 124 -8.90 -4.33 -7.57
N LEU A 125 -7.69 -4.83 -7.30
CA LEU A 125 -6.46 -4.05 -7.26
C LEU A 125 -5.57 -4.48 -8.43
N GLU A 126 -5.52 -3.65 -9.48
CA GLU A 126 -4.71 -3.90 -10.66
C GLU A 126 -3.40 -3.12 -10.59
N PHE A 127 -2.28 -3.83 -10.74
CA PHE A 127 -0.95 -3.21 -10.72
C PHE A 127 0.07 -4.00 -11.54
N VAL A 128 1.21 -3.36 -11.87
CA VAL A 128 2.25 -3.82 -12.81
C VAL A 128 1.73 -3.85 -14.24
N SER A 129 0.87 -4.79 -14.60
CA SER A 129 0.16 -4.89 -15.89
C SER A 129 1.04 -4.62 -17.11
N ALA A 130 2.20 -5.28 -17.19
CA ALA A 130 3.17 -5.13 -18.28
C ALA A 130 2.98 -6.23 -19.33
N ASN A 131 3.10 -5.86 -20.61
CA ASN A 131 3.06 -6.82 -21.69
C ASN A 131 4.33 -7.70 -21.69
N PRO A 132 4.22 -9.00 -22.05
CA PRO A 132 5.32 -9.96 -21.98
C PRO A 132 6.32 -9.79 -23.14
N THR A 133 6.93 -8.61 -23.23
CA THR A 133 7.94 -8.25 -24.24
C THR A 133 9.33 -8.02 -23.65
N GLY A 134 9.48 -8.19 -22.36
CA GLY A 134 10.73 -8.06 -21.63
C GLY A 134 10.52 -8.20 -20.12
N PRO A 135 11.62 -8.32 -19.34
CA PRO A 135 11.58 -8.36 -17.88
C PRO A 135 10.90 -7.13 -17.28
N ILE A 136 10.38 -7.26 -16.06
CA ILE A 136 9.80 -6.13 -15.34
C ILE A 136 10.87 -5.05 -15.11
N HIS A 137 10.63 -3.86 -15.65
CA HIS A 137 11.52 -2.71 -15.48
C HIS A 137 11.24 -1.97 -14.17
N LEU A 138 12.16 -1.08 -13.77
CA LEU A 138 12.13 -0.39 -12.48
C LEU A 138 10.80 0.30 -12.15
N GLY A 139 10.11 0.89 -13.14
CA GLY A 139 8.76 1.46 -12.94
C GLY A 139 7.72 0.41 -12.56
N GLY A 140 7.72 -0.74 -13.24
CA GLY A 140 6.87 -1.88 -12.89
C GLY A 140 7.22 -2.49 -11.53
N THR A 141 8.52 -2.51 -11.17
CA THR A 141 8.99 -2.96 -9.86
C THR A 141 8.44 -2.10 -8.72
N ARG A 142 8.35 -0.77 -8.92
CA ARG A 142 7.72 0.11 -7.94
C ARG A 142 6.26 -0.27 -7.70
N TRP A 143 5.52 -0.50 -8.79
CA TRP A 143 4.13 -0.91 -8.69
C TRP A 143 3.97 -2.30 -8.07
N ALA A 144 4.88 -3.22 -8.30
CA ALA A 144 4.87 -4.52 -7.64
C ALA A 144 4.98 -4.37 -6.11
N ALA A 145 5.96 -3.59 -5.63
CA ALA A 145 6.14 -3.38 -4.18
C ALA A 145 4.99 -2.58 -3.55
N VAL A 146 4.57 -1.47 -4.18
CA VAL A 146 3.51 -0.59 -3.65
C VAL A 146 2.15 -1.26 -3.73
N GLY A 147 1.83 -1.95 -4.84
CA GLY A 147 0.56 -2.64 -5.05
C GLY A 147 0.35 -3.78 -4.07
N ASP A 148 1.36 -4.64 -3.89
CA ASP A 148 1.28 -5.72 -2.89
C ASP A 148 1.16 -5.17 -1.46
N SER A 149 1.94 -4.15 -1.10
CA SER A 149 1.83 -3.51 0.22
C SER A 149 0.45 -2.86 0.43
N LEU A 150 -0.11 -2.22 -0.59
CA LEU A 150 -1.46 -1.66 -0.53
C LEU A 150 -2.50 -2.77 -0.37
N GLY A 151 -2.38 -3.87 -1.11
CA GLY A 151 -3.26 -5.03 -0.97
C GLY A 151 -3.28 -5.56 0.47
N ARG A 152 -2.11 -5.79 1.07
CA ARG A 152 -1.98 -6.24 2.47
C ARG A 152 -2.59 -5.25 3.49
N ILE A 153 -2.42 -3.95 3.26
CA ILE A 153 -3.01 -2.90 4.12
C ILE A 153 -4.52 -2.85 3.98
N LEU A 154 -5.06 -3.02 2.76
CA LEU A 154 -6.51 -3.08 2.53
C LEU A 154 -7.13 -4.35 3.15
N GLU A 155 -6.45 -5.49 3.07
CA GLU A 155 -6.86 -6.73 3.76
C GLU A 155 -6.83 -6.54 5.29
N ALA A 156 -5.79 -5.90 5.84
CA ALA A 156 -5.75 -5.54 7.26
C ALA A 156 -6.87 -4.56 7.67
N ALA A 157 -7.39 -3.78 6.72
CA ALA A 157 -8.54 -2.91 6.91
C ALA A 157 -9.90 -3.61 6.72
N GLY A 158 -9.91 -4.93 6.47
CA GLY A 158 -11.10 -5.78 6.36
C GLY A 158 -11.57 -6.06 4.94
N ALA A 159 -10.96 -5.51 3.90
CA ALA A 159 -11.38 -5.72 2.52
C ALA A 159 -11.07 -7.14 2.00
N GLU A 160 -11.94 -7.65 1.12
CA GLU A 160 -11.63 -8.77 0.23
C GLU A 160 -10.90 -8.21 -1.01
N VAL A 161 -9.58 -8.46 -1.13
CA VAL A 161 -8.76 -7.91 -2.21
C VAL A 161 -8.45 -8.96 -3.25
N THR A 162 -8.77 -8.69 -4.50
CA THR A 162 -8.34 -9.47 -5.68
C THR A 162 -7.20 -8.73 -6.37
N ARG A 163 -5.99 -9.27 -6.33
CA ARG A 163 -4.81 -8.76 -7.04
C ARG A 163 -4.88 -9.19 -8.50
N GLU A 164 -4.92 -8.24 -9.40
CA GLU A 164 -5.09 -8.50 -10.83
C GLU A 164 -3.92 -7.96 -11.63
N TYR A 165 -3.42 -8.79 -12.56
CA TYR A 165 -2.42 -8.46 -13.55
C TYR A 165 -3.07 -8.54 -14.94
N TYR A 166 -3.14 -7.43 -15.65
CA TYR A 166 -3.64 -7.35 -17.02
C TYR A 166 -2.49 -7.39 -18.02
N PHE A 167 -2.64 -8.15 -19.09
CA PHE A 167 -1.65 -8.18 -20.16
C PHE A 167 -2.28 -8.44 -21.53
N ASN A 168 -1.58 -7.95 -22.56
CA ASN A 168 -1.89 -8.18 -23.94
C ASN A 168 -0.79 -9.06 -24.56
N ASP A 169 -1.19 -10.19 -25.12
CA ASP A 169 -0.33 -11.16 -25.79
C ASP A 169 -0.39 -11.04 -27.32
N HIS A 170 -1.00 -9.96 -27.83
CA HIS A 170 -1.16 -9.63 -29.25
C HIS A 170 -0.81 -8.17 -29.55
N GLY A 171 -0.80 -7.82 -30.85
CA GLY A 171 -0.59 -6.45 -31.30
C GLY A 171 0.87 -6.06 -31.52
N GLY A 172 1.08 -4.81 -31.95
CA GLY A 172 2.34 -4.36 -32.50
C GLY A 172 3.57 -4.46 -31.60
N GLN A 173 3.41 -4.46 -30.27
CA GLN A 173 4.53 -4.70 -29.34
C GLN A 173 4.96 -6.16 -29.35
N ILE A 174 4.01 -7.06 -29.32
CA ILE A 174 4.25 -8.51 -29.35
C ILE A 174 4.83 -8.94 -30.72
N ASP A 175 4.33 -8.35 -31.82
CA ASP A 175 4.90 -8.60 -33.15
C ASP A 175 6.35 -8.15 -33.26
N ARG A 176 6.71 -7.01 -32.69
CA ARG A 176 8.10 -6.53 -32.62
C ARG A 176 8.98 -7.45 -31.78
N PHE A 177 8.47 -7.93 -30.65
CA PHE A 177 9.15 -8.89 -29.80
C PHE A 177 9.41 -10.20 -30.56
N ALA A 178 8.40 -10.76 -31.21
CA ALA A 178 8.55 -11.96 -32.04
C ALA A 178 9.58 -11.78 -33.16
N ARG A 179 9.55 -10.66 -33.88
CA ARG A 179 10.57 -10.37 -34.91
C ARG A 179 11.99 -10.29 -34.34
N SER A 180 12.12 -9.74 -33.12
CA SER A 180 13.43 -9.68 -32.44
C SER A 180 13.96 -11.08 -32.10
N LEU A 181 13.08 -11.96 -31.63
CA LEU A 181 13.43 -13.37 -31.33
C LEU A 181 13.84 -14.12 -32.60
N VAL A 182 13.08 -13.96 -33.70
CA VAL A 182 13.44 -14.58 -34.99
C VAL A 182 14.81 -14.09 -35.49
N ALA A 183 15.08 -12.78 -35.44
CA ALA A 183 16.35 -12.22 -35.83
C ALA A 183 17.50 -12.80 -35.00
N ALA A 184 17.36 -12.87 -33.69
CA ALA A 184 18.34 -13.47 -32.79
C ALA A 184 18.58 -14.97 -33.10
N ALA A 185 17.54 -15.75 -33.33
CA ALA A 185 17.63 -17.16 -33.66
C ALA A 185 18.35 -17.39 -35.00
N GLN A 186 18.26 -16.44 -35.93
CA GLN A 186 18.95 -16.46 -37.24
C GLN A 186 20.34 -15.84 -37.22
N GLY A 187 20.82 -15.35 -36.05
CA GLY A 187 22.10 -14.65 -35.93
C GLY A 187 22.12 -13.29 -36.64
N GLN A 188 20.96 -12.67 -36.83
CA GLN A 188 20.82 -11.36 -37.47
C GLN A 188 20.82 -10.24 -36.41
N PRO A 189 21.17 -9.00 -36.80
CA PRO A 189 21.09 -7.85 -35.92
C PRO A 189 19.64 -7.61 -35.43
N THR A 190 19.50 -7.07 -34.22
CA THR A 190 18.19 -6.62 -33.71
C THR A 190 17.53 -5.65 -34.69
N PRO A 191 16.24 -5.85 -35.06
CA PRO A 191 15.51 -4.91 -35.90
C PRO A 191 15.54 -3.47 -35.35
N GLU A 192 15.50 -2.44 -36.23
CA GLU A 192 15.61 -1.03 -35.80
C GLU A 192 14.58 -0.62 -34.76
N ASP A 193 13.35 -1.16 -34.85
CA ASP A 193 12.24 -0.94 -33.88
C ASP A 193 12.10 -2.09 -32.88
N GLY A 194 13.04 -3.04 -32.88
CA GLY A 194 12.97 -4.27 -32.08
C GLY A 194 13.44 -4.11 -30.64
N TYR A 195 13.30 -5.21 -29.90
CA TYR A 195 13.79 -5.36 -28.53
C TYR A 195 15.20 -5.99 -28.56
N GLY A 196 16.09 -5.47 -27.73
CA GLY A 196 17.46 -5.98 -27.57
C GLY A 196 17.73 -6.42 -26.13
N GLY A 197 18.87 -7.05 -25.92
CA GLY A 197 19.35 -7.52 -24.63
C GLY A 197 19.48 -9.04 -24.57
N ASP A 198 20.22 -9.52 -23.59
CA ASP A 198 20.58 -10.94 -23.43
C ASP A 198 19.36 -11.88 -23.33
N TYR A 199 18.26 -11.39 -22.76
CA TYR A 199 17.02 -12.17 -22.62
C TYR A 199 16.41 -12.54 -23.99
N ILE A 200 16.57 -11.70 -25.02
CA ILE A 200 16.11 -12.00 -26.39
C ILE A 200 16.89 -13.19 -26.95
N GLU A 201 18.22 -13.20 -26.81
CA GLU A 201 19.07 -14.30 -27.27
C GLU A 201 18.78 -15.59 -26.50
N GLN A 202 18.59 -15.49 -25.19
CA GLN A 202 18.26 -16.62 -24.33
C GLN A 202 16.91 -17.26 -24.71
N ILE A 203 15.85 -16.45 -24.89
CA ILE A 203 14.54 -16.96 -25.29
C ILE A 203 14.62 -17.55 -26.71
N ALA A 204 15.23 -16.85 -27.65
CA ALA A 204 15.36 -17.34 -29.02
C ALA A 204 16.08 -18.70 -29.07
N THR A 205 17.17 -18.87 -28.31
CA THR A 205 17.89 -20.14 -28.19
C THR A 205 17.00 -21.24 -27.62
N ARG A 206 16.26 -20.95 -26.54
CA ARG A 206 15.37 -21.92 -25.90
C ARG A 206 14.21 -22.34 -26.82
N VAL A 207 13.67 -21.40 -27.63
CA VAL A 207 12.63 -21.75 -28.62
C VAL A 207 13.16 -22.75 -29.63
N VAL A 208 14.37 -22.54 -30.19
CA VAL A 208 15.00 -23.48 -31.14
C VAL A 208 15.31 -24.83 -30.49
N GLU A 209 15.79 -24.84 -29.23
CA GLU A 209 16.06 -26.08 -28.49
C GLU A 209 14.78 -26.91 -28.22
N GLN A 210 13.69 -26.25 -27.84
CA GLN A 210 12.42 -26.91 -27.52
C GLN A 210 11.63 -27.31 -28.77
N GLN A 211 11.80 -26.56 -29.87
CA GLN A 211 11.12 -26.76 -31.15
C GLN A 211 12.14 -26.79 -32.28
N PRO A 212 12.78 -27.95 -32.58
CA PRO A 212 13.84 -28.06 -33.57
C PRO A 212 13.44 -27.58 -34.97
N GLY A 213 12.15 -27.52 -35.31
CA GLY A 213 11.62 -26.99 -36.58
C GLY A 213 11.14 -25.54 -36.50
N ALA A 214 11.44 -24.78 -35.43
CA ALA A 214 10.92 -23.43 -35.21
C ALA A 214 11.29 -22.42 -36.33
N LEU A 215 12.36 -22.67 -37.08
CA LEU A 215 12.79 -21.86 -38.23
C LEU A 215 12.32 -22.41 -39.56
N ASP A 216 11.57 -23.51 -39.59
CA ASP A 216 11.06 -24.12 -40.81
C ASP A 216 9.71 -23.51 -41.22
N GLY A 217 9.55 -23.22 -42.51
CA GLY A 217 8.32 -22.68 -43.05
C GLY A 217 8.47 -21.29 -43.68
N ASP A 218 7.32 -20.65 -43.94
CA ASP A 218 7.31 -19.26 -44.38
C ASP A 218 7.53 -18.27 -43.23
N ALA A 219 7.81 -17.01 -43.54
CA ALA A 219 8.12 -15.99 -42.55
C ALA A 219 6.99 -15.78 -41.52
N ALA A 220 5.74 -15.94 -41.93
CA ALA A 220 4.59 -15.78 -41.02
C ALA A 220 4.48 -16.95 -40.03
N THR A 221 4.68 -18.18 -40.49
CA THR A 221 4.70 -19.38 -39.65
C THR A 221 5.85 -19.33 -38.62
N VAL A 222 7.05 -18.95 -39.05
CA VAL A 222 8.22 -18.79 -38.19
C VAL A 222 7.94 -17.72 -37.12
N GLN A 223 7.46 -16.55 -37.54
CA GLN A 223 7.15 -15.45 -36.61
C GLN A 223 6.09 -15.86 -35.59
N GLU A 224 5.04 -16.56 -36.00
CA GLU A 224 3.99 -17.05 -35.09
C GLU A 224 4.52 -18.07 -34.08
N THR A 225 5.38 -18.99 -34.52
CA THR A 225 6.05 -19.95 -33.63
C THR A 225 6.86 -19.25 -32.53
N PHE A 226 7.66 -18.25 -32.92
CA PHE A 226 8.45 -17.48 -31.95
C PHE A 226 7.58 -16.54 -31.11
N ARG A 227 6.47 -16.02 -31.66
CA ARG A 227 5.51 -15.23 -30.90
C ARG A 227 4.92 -16.06 -29.76
N ALA A 228 4.30 -17.19 -30.08
CA ALA A 228 3.63 -18.03 -29.09
C ALA A 228 4.60 -18.51 -27.98
N ALA A 229 5.70 -19.19 -28.41
CA ALA A 229 6.65 -19.73 -27.45
C ALA A 229 7.39 -18.61 -26.66
N GLY A 230 7.75 -17.51 -27.31
CA GLY A 230 8.46 -16.41 -26.67
C GLY A 230 7.60 -15.66 -25.67
N VAL A 231 6.33 -15.42 -25.96
CA VAL A 231 5.36 -14.80 -25.03
C VAL A 231 5.19 -15.68 -23.80
N ASP A 232 4.98 -16.99 -23.98
CA ASP A 232 4.80 -17.93 -22.84
C ASP A 232 6.04 -17.94 -21.94
N MET A 233 7.25 -18.00 -22.54
CA MET A 233 8.50 -18.00 -21.77
C MET A 233 8.73 -16.68 -21.03
N MET A 234 8.44 -15.54 -21.67
CA MET A 234 8.61 -14.24 -21.03
C MET A 234 7.58 -14.03 -19.92
N PHE A 235 6.35 -14.47 -20.12
CA PHE A 235 5.33 -14.37 -19.11
C PHE A 235 5.65 -15.23 -17.88
N GLU A 236 6.15 -16.45 -18.08
CA GLU A 236 6.62 -17.30 -16.98
C GLU A 236 7.81 -16.68 -16.24
N HIS A 237 8.74 -16.04 -16.95
CA HIS A 237 9.82 -15.29 -16.33
C HIS A 237 9.28 -14.14 -15.45
N ILE A 238 8.34 -13.34 -15.97
CA ILE A 238 7.69 -12.26 -15.21
C ILE A 238 7.02 -12.79 -13.94
N ARG A 239 6.26 -13.88 -14.05
CA ARG A 239 5.59 -14.51 -12.89
C ARG A 239 6.59 -14.98 -11.84
N THR A 240 7.67 -15.64 -12.28
CA THR A 240 8.71 -16.14 -11.39
C THR A 240 9.42 -15.00 -10.67
N SER A 241 9.85 -13.95 -11.39
CA SER A 241 10.51 -12.78 -10.79
C SER A 241 9.61 -12.07 -9.78
N LEU A 242 8.31 -11.92 -10.08
CA LEU A 242 7.35 -11.33 -9.15
C LEU A 242 7.12 -12.20 -7.92
N HIS A 243 6.98 -13.51 -8.09
CA HIS A 243 6.83 -14.47 -6.99
C HIS A 243 8.07 -14.46 -6.06
N GLU A 244 9.27 -14.50 -6.62
CA GLU A 244 10.52 -14.41 -5.85
C GLU A 244 10.66 -13.06 -5.13
N PHE A 245 10.09 -12.00 -5.70
CA PHE A 245 9.98 -10.68 -5.05
C PHE A 245 8.90 -10.63 -3.96
N GLY A 246 8.13 -11.71 -3.76
CA GLY A 246 7.05 -11.83 -2.78
C GLY A 246 5.75 -11.16 -3.23
N VAL A 247 5.50 -11.12 -4.54
CA VAL A 247 4.29 -10.55 -5.15
C VAL A 247 3.60 -11.61 -6.00
N ASP A 248 2.40 -12.01 -5.58
CA ASP A 248 1.55 -12.95 -6.29
C ASP A 248 0.24 -12.27 -6.72
N PHE A 249 -0.35 -12.77 -7.80
CA PHE A 249 -1.62 -12.29 -8.33
C PHE A 249 -2.66 -13.40 -8.30
N ASP A 250 -3.89 -13.03 -7.95
CA ASP A 250 -5.03 -13.94 -7.94
C ASP A 250 -5.57 -14.16 -9.36
N VAL A 251 -5.47 -13.11 -10.20
CA VAL A 251 -5.96 -13.13 -11.57
C VAL A 251 -4.89 -12.59 -12.52
N TYR A 252 -4.60 -13.37 -13.56
CA TYR A 252 -3.88 -12.91 -14.75
C TYR A 252 -4.89 -12.76 -15.88
N PHE A 253 -5.24 -11.51 -16.18
CA PHE A 253 -6.30 -11.17 -17.12
C PHE A 253 -5.75 -10.95 -18.52
N HIS A 254 -6.19 -11.76 -19.47
CA HIS A 254 -5.83 -11.63 -20.89
C HIS A 254 -6.79 -10.70 -21.62
N GLU A 255 -6.28 -9.65 -22.27
CA GLU A 255 -7.09 -8.72 -23.06
C GLU A 255 -7.95 -9.44 -24.11
N ASN A 256 -7.37 -10.43 -24.79
CA ASN A 256 -8.07 -11.17 -25.85
C ASN A 256 -9.32 -11.90 -25.36
N SER A 257 -9.38 -12.28 -24.07
CA SER A 257 -10.57 -12.92 -23.51
C SER A 257 -11.82 -12.06 -23.57
N LEU A 258 -11.69 -10.73 -23.62
CA LEU A 258 -12.82 -9.80 -23.79
C LEU A 258 -13.46 -9.92 -25.17
N PHE A 259 -12.65 -10.18 -26.18
CA PHE A 259 -13.11 -10.36 -27.55
C PHE A 259 -13.66 -11.78 -27.76
N GLU A 260 -12.94 -12.80 -27.32
CA GLU A 260 -13.34 -14.21 -27.47
C GLU A 260 -14.64 -14.54 -26.73
N SER A 261 -14.86 -13.94 -25.56
CA SER A 261 -16.08 -14.13 -24.78
C SER A 261 -17.27 -13.29 -25.26
N GLY A 262 -17.08 -12.38 -26.23
CA GLY A 262 -18.09 -11.43 -26.67
C GLY A 262 -18.39 -10.33 -25.64
N ALA A 263 -17.48 -10.07 -24.69
CA ALA A 263 -17.67 -9.03 -23.68
C ALA A 263 -17.65 -7.63 -24.30
N VAL A 264 -16.83 -7.41 -25.33
CA VAL A 264 -16.78 -6.14 -26.06
C VAL A 264 -18.11 -5.86 -26.74
N GLU A 265 -18.69 -6.84 -27.44
CA GLU A 265 -19.98 -6.72 -28.10
C GLU A 265 -21.09 -6.42 -27.09
N ARG A 266 -21.14 -7.16 -25.97
CA ARG A 266 -22.11 -6.90 -24.89
C ARG A 266 -21.98 -5.51 -24.30
N ALA A 267 -20.76 -5.01 -24.10
CA ALA A 267 -20.53 -3.65 -23.61
C ALA A 267 -21.03 -2.59 -24.61
N VAL A 268 -20.77 -2.78 -25.90
CA VAL A 268 -21.26 -1.89 -26.97
C VAL A 268 -22.79 -1.88 -27.02
N ASP A 269 -23.43 -3.05 -26.95
CA ASP A 269 -24.88 -3.15 -26.95
C ASP A 269 -25.50 -2.47 -25.73
N LYS A 270 -24.95 -2.67 -24.55
CA LYS A 270 -25.37 -2.00 -23.31
C LYS A 270 -25.25 -0.47 -23.41
N LEU A 271 -24.17 0.04 -24.02
CA LEU A 271 -24.01 1.47 -24.26
C LEU A 271 -25.04 2.04 -25.25
N LYS A 272 -25.43 1.27 -26.29
CA LYS A 272 -26.50 1.64 -27.22
C LYS A 272 -27.85 1.68 -26.51
N ASP A 273 -28.16 0.66 -25.73
CA ASP A 273 -29.41 0.57 -24.97
C ASP A 273 -29.54 1.69 -23.93
N ASN A 274 -28.43 2.10 -23.33
CA ASN A 274 -28.38 3.25 -22.42
C ASN A 274 -28.48 4.60 -23.14
N GLY A 275 -28.42 4.66 -24.48
CA GLY A 275 -28.45 5.89 -25.28
C GLY A 275 -27.14 6.69 -25.24
N ASN A 276 -26.05 6.08 -24.76
CA ASN A 276 -24.74 6.71 -24.58
C ASN A 276 -23.86 6.67 -25.82
N LEU A 277 -24.29 5.97 -26.89
CA LEU A 277 -23.63 5.99 -28.20
C LEU A 277 -24.43 6.81 -29.22
N TYR A 278 -23.70 7.43 -30.15
CA TYR A 278 -24.27 8.07 -31.33
C TYR A 278 -23.43 7.73 -32.56
N GLU A 279 -24.08 7.72 -33.71
CA GLU A 279 -23.40 7.48 -35.00
C GLU A 279 -23.00 8.81 -35.64
N SER A 280 -21.72 8.89 -36.07
CA SER A 280 -21.19 9.99 -36.84
C SER A 280 -20.11 9.50 -37.78
N GLU A 281 -20.15 9.95 -39.03
CA GLU A 281 -19.17 9.58 -40.09
C GLU A 281 -19.01 8.05 -40.28
N GLY A 282 -20.07 7.30 -40.05
CA GLY A 282 -20.07 5.85 -40.16
C GLY A 282 -19.42 5.11 -38.98
N ALA A 283 -19.04 5.81 -37.93
CA ALA A 283 -18.49 5.25 -36.72
C ALA A 283 -19.44 5.46 -35.53
N TRP A 284 -19.35 4.59 -34.50
CA TRP A 284 -20.10 4.75 -33.25
C TRP A 284 -19.22 5.43 -32.21
N TRP A 285 -19.73 6.50 -31.63
CA TRP A 285 -19.05 7.36 -30.68
C TRP A 285 -19.71 7.29 -29.30
N LEU A 286 -18.90 7.16 -28.24
CA LEU A 286 -19.34 7.31 -26.86
C LEU A 286 -19.41 8.81 -26.53
N ARG A 287 -20.53 9.25 -25.92
CA ARG A 287 -20.70 10.58 -25.34
C ARG A 287 -19.91 10.73 -24.05
N SER A 288 -18.61 10.46 -24.09
CA SER A 288 -17.79 10.44 -22.88
C SER A 288 -17.64 11.82 -22.25
N THR A 289 -17.87 12.92 -23.01
CA THR A 289 -17.92 14.27 -22.48
C THR A 289 -19.07 14.51 -21.50
N ASP A 290 -20.21 13.80 -21.68
CA ASP A 290 -21.34 13.86 -20.74
C ASP A 290 -20.98 13.28 -19.36
N PHE A 291 -19.91 12.51 -19.29
CA PHE A 291 -19.40 11.84 -18.09
C PHE A 291 -18.02 12.37 -17.62
N GLY A 292 -17.58 13.53 -18.14
CA GLY A 292 -16.38 14.24 -17.67
C GLY A 292 -15.07 13.91 -18.39
N ASP A 293 -15.10 13.20 -19.52
CA ASP A 293 -13.93 13.06 -20.40
C ASP A 293 -13.68 14.36 -21.20
N ASP A 294 -12.49 14.54 -21.73
CA ASP A 294 -12.08 15.73 -22.49
C ASP A 294 -12.69 15.80 -23.90
N LYS A 295 -13.09 14.66 -24.47
CA LYS A 295 -13.73 14.53 -25.80
C LYS A 295 -14.47 13.23 -25.93
N ASP A 296 -15.44 13.16 -26.84
CA ASP A 296 -16.12 11.93 -27.22
C ASP A 296 -15.15 10.96 -27.90
N ARG A 297 -15.40 9.66 -27.73
CA ARG A 297 -14.50 8.59 -28.16
C ARG A 297 -15.15 7.65 -29.15
N VAL A 298 -14.43 7.32 -30.22
CA VAL A 298 -14.85 6.26 -31.15
C VAL A 298 -14.76 4.91 -30.43
N VAL A 299 -15.88 4.20 -30.38
CA VAL A 299 -15.99 2.83 -29.82
C VAL A 299 -15.96 1.78 -30.92
N ILE A 300 -16.69 2.02 -32.03
CA ILE A 300 -16.64 1.20 -33.23
C ILE A 300 -16.25 2.11 -34.39
N LYS A 301 -15.23 1.72 -35.13
CA LYS A 301 -14.73 2.44 -36.30
C LYS A 301 -15.67 2.30 -37.49
N SER A 302 -15.48 3.11 -38.52
CA SER A 302 -16.29 3.08 -39.76
C SER A 302 -16.13 1.80 -40.58
N ASP A 303 -15.07 1.02 -40.36
CA ASP A 303 -14.88 -0.33 -40.96
C ASP A 303 -15.60 -1.44 -40.16
N GLY A 304 -16.22 -1.09 -39.01
CA GLY A 304 -16.94 -2.04 -38.17
C GLY A 304 -16.07 -2.64 -37.04
N ASP A 305 -14.76 -2.37 -37.03
CA ASP A 305 -13.85 -2.88 -36.02
C ASP A 305 -13.98 -2.09 -34.70
N ALA A 306 -13.80 -2.79 -33.58
CA ALA A 306 -13.72 -2.17 -32.26
C ALA A 306 -12.47 -1.26 -32.16
N ALA A 307 -12.64 -0.07 -31.59
CA ALA A 307 -11.53 0.79 -31.20
C ALA A 307 -10.98 0.36 -29.82
N TYR A 308 -9.76 0.76 -29.48
CA TYR A 308 -9.12 0.38 -28.21
C TYR A 308 -9.99 0.66 -26.98
N ILE A 309 -10.71 1.76 -26.97
CA ILE A 309 -11.57 2.10 -25.83
C ILE A 309 -12.71 1.08 -25.63
N ALA A 310 -13.11 0.34 -26.64
CA ALA A 310 -14.13 -0.70 -26.48
C ALA A 310 -13.65 -1.83 -25.56
N GLY A 311 -12.38 -2.21 -25.65
CA GLY A 311 -11.73 -3.12 -24.73
C GLY A 311 -11.68 -2.55 -23.31
N ASP A 312 -11.24 -1.28 -23.16
CA ASP A 312 -11.20 -0.61 -21.85
C ASP A 312 -12.58 -0.58 -21.17
N ILE A 313 -13.64 -0.26 -21.94
CA ILE A 313 -15.02 -0.23 -21.43
C ILE A 313 -15.49 -1.62 -20.99
N ALA A 314 -15.24 -2.64 -21.82
CA ALA A 314 -15.60 -4.02 -21.51
C ALA A 314 -14.85 -4.53 -20.28
N TYR A 315 -13.58 -4.14 -20.11
CA TYR A 315 -12.76 -4.54 -18.98
C TYR A 315 -13.20 -3.89 -17.66
N VAL A 316 -13.53 -2.59 -17.67
CA VAL A 316 -14.12 -1.93 -16.49
C VAL A 316 -15.43 -2.63 -16.12
N ALA A 317 -16.30 -2.93 -17.10
CA ALA A 317 -17.54 -3.63 -16.84
C ALA A 317 -17.31 -5.03 -16.26
N ASP A 318 -16.34 -5.78 -16.79
CA ASP A 318 -15.98 -7.12 -16.31
C ASP A 318 -15.62 -7.13 -14.82
N LYS A 319 -14.85 -6.14 -14.35
CA LYS A 319 -14.50 -6.04 -12.93
C LYS A 319 -15.74 -5.94 -12.03
N PHE A 320 -16.68 -5.06 -12.36
CA PHE A 320 -17.93 -4.91 -11.60
C PHE A 320 -18.87 -6.09 -11.76
N ASP A 321 -18.96 -6.69 -12.96
CA ASP A 321 -19.80 -7.87 -13.23
C ASP A 321 -19.28 -9.11 -12.48
N ARG A 322 -17.99 -9.19 -12.19
CA ARG A 322 -17.39 -10.18 -11.28
C ARG A 322 -17.69 -9.92 -9.79
N GLY A 323 -18.40 -8.83 -9.48
CA GLY A 323 -18.89 -8.52 -8.14
C GLY A 323 -17.96 -7.66 -7.29
N HIS A 324 -16.94 -7.03 -7.87
CA HIS A 324 -16.13 -6.06 -7.14
C HIS A 324 -16.90 -4.77 -6.88
N SER A 325 -16.76 -4.21 -5.69
CA SER A 325 -17.40 -2.95 -5.29
C SER A 325 -16.52 -1.73 -5.60
N LEU A 326 -15.22 -1.94 -5.76
CA LEU A 326 -14.21 -0.92 -6.04
C LEU A 326 -13.13 -1.48 -6.97
N ALA A 327 -12.79 -0.72 -8.01
CA ALA A 327 -11.68 -1.02 -8.91
C ALA A 327 -10.58 0.04 -8.76
N ILE A 328 -9.38 -0.40 -8.37
CA ILE A 328 -8.19 0.45 -8.22
C ILE A 328 -7.19 0.06 -9.31
N TYR A 329 -6.82 1.04 -10.14
CA TYR A 329 -5.82 0.91 -11.19
C TYR A 329 -4.54 1.65 -10.80
N MET A 330 -3.38 1.01 -10.94
CA MET A 330 -2.09 1.62 -10.66
C MET A 330 -1.31 1.79 -11.97
N LEU A 331 -1.21 3.04 -12.44
CA LEU A 331 -0.70 3.38 -13.77
C LEU A 331 0.53 4.29 -13.70
N GLY A 332 1.37 4.26 -14.75
CA GLY A 332 2.49 5.18 -14.91
C GLY A 332 2.04 6.62 -15.20
N ALA A 333 2.95 7.58 -15.01
CA ALA A 333 2.68 9.02 -15.18
C ALA A 333 2.25 9.42 -16.59
N ASP A 334 2.58 8.62 -17.61
CA ASP A 334 2.17 8.79 -19.00
C ASP A 334 0.67 8.50 -19.25
N HIS A 335 -0.02 7.90 -18.28
CA HIS A 335 -1.45 7.54 -18.36
C HIS A 335 -2.41 8.56 -17.71
N HIS A 336 -1.96 9.79 -17.40
CA HIS A 336 -2.80 10.79 -16.73
C HIS A 336 -4.14 11.06 -17.45
N GLY A 337 -4.16 11.03 -18.79
CA GLY A 337 -5.38 11.18 -19.59
C GLY A 337 -6.36 10.00 -19.52
N TYR A 338 -5.95 8.88 -18.92
CA TYR A 338 -6.80 7.70 -18.76
C TYR A 338 -7.82 7.82 -17.62
N ILE A 339 -7.54 8.64 -16.62
CA ILE A 339 -8.39 8.75 -15.41
C ILE A 339 -9.83 9.12 -15.79
N ALA A 340 -10.01 10.25 -16.48
CA ALA A 340 -11.33 10.73 -16.88
C ALA A 340 -12.02 9.72 -17.82
N ARG A 341 -11.25 9.09 -18.72
CA ARG A 341 -11.74 8.10 -19.66
C ARG A 341 -12.29 6.85 -18.99
N LEU A 342 -11.56 6.25 -18.02
CA LEU A 342 -12.01 5.07 -17.29
C LEU A 342 -13.24 5.37 -16.43
N LYS A 343 -13.28 6.52 -15.77
CA LYS A 343 -14.44 6.97 -15.00
C LYS A 343 -15.66 7.21 -15.90
N ALA A 344 -15.47 7.85 -17.05
CA ALA A 344 -16.53 8.05 -18.03
C ALA A 344 -17.05 6.73 -18.61
N ALA A 345 -16.16 5.76 -18.87
CA ALA A 345 -16.54 4.42 -19.31
C ALA A 345 -17.42 3.72 -18.26
N ALA A 346 -17.04 3.72 -16.99
CA ALA A 346 -17.82 3.14 -15.91
C ALA A 346 -19.21 3.80 -15.80
N ALA A 347 -19.27 5.14 -15.77
CA ALA A 347 -20.51 5.90 -15.67
C ALA A 347 -21.45 5.63 -16.87
N ALA A 348 -20.91 5.61 -18.08
CA ALA A 348 -21.69 5.32 -19.29
C ALA A 348 -22.26 3.89 -19.29
N MET A 349 -21.59 2.94 -18.69
CA MET A 349 -22.05 1.56 -18.47
C MET A 349 -23.08 1.45 -17.33
N GLY A 350 -23.30 2.52 -16.56
CA GLY A 350 -24.25 2.58 -15.44
C GLY A 350 -23.67 2.16 -14.10
N TYR A 351 -22.33 2.10 -13.97
CA TYR A 351 -21.63 1.90 -12.70
C TYR A 351 -21.31 3.25 -12.05
N ASP A 352 -21.08 3.22 -10.75
CA ASP A 352 -20.66 4.40 -10.01
C ASP A 352 -19.19 4.74 -10.35
N SER A 353 -18.96 5.90 -10.98
CA SER A 353 -17.61 6.37 -11.37
C SER A 353 -16.70 6.66 -10.19
N ASP A 354 -17.25 6.90 -8.99
CA ASP A 354 -16.45 7.10 -7.77
C ASP A 354 -15.90 5.77 -7.22
N ARG A 355 -16.40 4.65 -7.73
CA ARG A 355 -15.88 3.30 -7.48
C ARG A 355 -14.77 2.88 -8.46
N VAL A 356 -14.29 3.80 -9.29
CA VAL A 356 -13.08 3.64 -10.11
C VAL A 356 -12.02 4.61 -9.61
N GLU A 357 -10.98 4.08 -8.99
CA GLU A 357 -9.82 4.84 -8.54
C GLU A 357 -8.63 4.59 -9.47
N VAL A 358 -7.85 5.63 -9.77
CA VAL A 358 -6.61 5.51 -10.55
C VAL A 358 -5.49 6.18 -9.79
N LEU A 359 -4.48 5.40 -9.42
CA LEU A 359 -3.25 5.87 -8.77
C LEU A 359 -2.18 6.05 -9.84
N ILE A 360 -1.59 7.24 -9.88
CA ILE A 360 -0.54 7.59 -10.86
C ILE A 360 0.81 7.63 -10.16
N GLY A 361 1.75 6.81 -10.60
CA GLY A 361 3.10 6.75 -10.03
C GLY A 361 4.12 7.53 -10.83
N GLN A 362 4.97 8.27 -10.11
CA GLN A 362 6.09 9.00 -10.68
C GLN A 362 7.32 8.11 -10.95
N LEU A 363 8.26 8.64 -11.71
CA LEU A 363 9.47 7.95 -12.14
C LEU A 363 10.35 7.52 -10.97
N VAL A 364 11.05 6.40 -11.17
CA VAL A 364 12.10 5.88 -10.28
C VAL A 364 13.43 5.95 -11.01
N ASN A 365 14.43 6.52 -10.35
CA ASN A 365 15.80 6.58 -10.82
C ASN A 365 16.69 5.73 -9.90
N LEU A 366 17.74 5.16 -10.47
CA LEU A 366 18.78 4.49 -9.70
C LEU A 366 20.03 5.37 -9.69
N LEU A 367 20.60 5.56 -8.51
CA LEU A 367 21.85 6.29 -8.33
C LEU A 367 22.97 5.32 -7.95
N LYS A 368 24.12 5.49 -8.60
CA LYS A 368 25.37 4.83 -8.25
C LYS A 368 26.46 5.89 -8.15
N ASP A 369 27.11 5.97 -7.00
CA ASP A 369 28.12 6.99 -6.73
C ASP A 369 27.62 8.44 -6.91
N GLY A 370 26.32 8.68 -6.64
CA GLY A 370 25.66 9.98 -6.78
C GLY A 370 25.26 10.36 -8.21
N GLU A 371 25.54 9.50 -9.19
CA GLU A 371 25.13 9.71 -10.58
C GLU A 371 23.99 8.78 -10.98
N ALA A 372 23.04 9.30 -11.79
CA ALA A 372 21.95 8.48 -12.31
C ALA A 372 22.46 7.41 -13.27
N VAL A 373 22.10 6.17 -13.00
CA VAL A 373 22.38 5.05 -13.91
C VAL A 373 21.57 5.25 -15.19
N ARG A 374 22.27 5.40 -16.33
CA ARG A 374 21.60 5.62 -17.62
C ARG A 374 20.89 4.36 -18.09
N MET A 375 19.59 4.48 -18.34
CA MET A 375 18.73 3.43 -18.88
C MET A 375 18.42 3.69 -20.34
N SER A 376 18.46 2.65 -21.19
CA SER A 376 18.03 2.73 -22.58
C SER A 376 17.39 1.41 -23.00
N LYS A 377 16.07 1.42 -23.26
CA LYS A 377 15.35 0.25 -23.81
C LYS A 377 15.94 -0.25 -25.14
N ARG A 378 16.44 0.67 -25.99
CA ARG A 378 17.04 0.32 -27.29
C ARG A 378 18.43 -0.31 -27.20
N ALA A 379 19.19 0.04 -26.16
CA ALA A 379 20.53 -0.48 -25.93
C ALA A 379 20.55 -1.74 -25.02
N GLY A 380 19.39 -2.23 -24.60
CA GLY A 380 19.29 -3.35 -23.65
C GLY A 380 19.80 -3.01 -22.23
N THR A 381 19.92 -1.72 -21.88
CA THR A 381 20.40 -1.25 -20.57
C THR A 381 19.22 -0.75 -19.73
N VAL A 382 18.15 -1.53 -19.64
CA VAL A 382 17.03 -1.24 -18.75
C VAL A 382 17.30 -1.98 -17.43
N ILE A 383 17.23 -1.26 -16.32
CA ILE A 383 17.32 -1.89 -15.00
C ILE A 383 16.01 -2.63 -14.74
N THR A 384 16.13 -3.91 -14.45
CA THR A 384 15.02 -4.82 -14.20
C THR A 384 14.77 -4.98 -12.70
N LEU A 385 13.67 -5.64 -12.36
CA LEU A 385 13.39 -6.13 -11.01
C LEU A 385 14.54 -7.00 -10.48
N ASP A 386 15.01 -7.94 -11.32
CA ASP A 386 16.04 -8.88 -10.93
C ASP A 386 17.38 -8.18 -10.66
N ASP A 387 17.76 -7.19 -11.48
CA ASP A 387 18.94 -6.35 -11.26
C ASP A 387 18.87 -5.58 -9.94
N LEU A 388 17.71 -5.03 -9.60
CA LEU A 388 17.53 -4.30 -8.35
C LEU A 388 17.63 -5.24 -7.14
N VAL A 389 16.99 -6.41 -7.21
CA VAL A 389 17.03 -7.43 -6.15
C VAL A 389 18.45 -7.98 -5.97
N GLU A 390 19.18 -8.22 -7.05
CA GLU A 390 20.59 -8.63 -6.98
C GLU A 390 21.45 -7.55 -6.30
N ALA A 391 21.19 -6.28 -6.60
CA ALA A 391 21.98 -5.17 -6.07
C ALA A 391 21.75 -4.91 -4.56
N ILE A 392 20.52 -4.90 -4.08
CA ILE A 392 20.17 -4.45 -2.71
C ILE A 392 19.31 -5.43 -1.90
N GLY A 393 19.06 -6.63 -2.43
CA GLY A 393 18.22 -7.65 -1.80
C GLY A 393 16.72 -7.32 -1.88
N ILE A 394 15.89 -8.33 -1.63
CA ILE A 394 14.42 -8.20 -1.72
C ILE A 394 13.90 -7.16 -0.73
N ASP A 395 14.27 -7.24 0.54
CA ASP A 395 13.81 -6.32 1.59
C ASP A 395 14.25 -4.88 1.33
N GLY A 396 15.49 -4.67 0.89
CA GLY A 396 16.01 -3.36 0.49
C GLY A 396 15.26 -2.78 -0.70
N ALA A 397 14.99 -3.60 -1.71
CA ALA A 397 14.24 -3.19 -2.90
C ALA A 397 12.79 -2.84 -2.54
N ARG A 398 12.06 -3.70 -1.83
CA ARG A 398 10.68 -3.45 -1.41
C ARG A 398 10.57 -2.19 -0.55
N TYR A 399 11.40 -2.09 0.49
CA TYR A 399 11.35 -0.96 1.42
C TYR A 399 11.67 0.36 0.73
N SER A 400 12.72 0.41 -0.11
CA SER A 400 13.10 1.63 -0.85
C SER A 400 11.99 2.15 -1.74
N LEU A 401 11.26 1.24 -2.42
CA LEU A 401 10.19 1.57 -3.36
C LEU A 401 8.89 2.02 -2.66
N VAL A 402 8.61 1.49 -1.46
CA VAL A 402 7.38 1.79 -0.71
C VAL A 402 7.53 2.99 0.22
N ARG A 403 8.74 3.32 0.68
CA ARG A 403 9.01 4.34 1.70
C ARG A 403 8.54 5.76 1.33
N SER A 404 8.38 6.05 0.06
CA SER A 404 8.02 7.38 -0.45
C SER A 404 6.67 7.36 -1.15
N SER A 405 5.93 8.49 -1.07
CA SER A 405 4.67 8.65 -1.81
C SER A 405 4.87 8.39 -3.30
N VAL A 406 3.89 7.73 -3.92
CA VAL A 406 3.88 7.45 -5.36
C VAL A 406 3.81 8.73 -6.21
N ASP A 407 3.28 9.83 -5.65
CA ASP A 407 3.17 11.13 -6.31
C ASP A 407 4.51 11.85 -6.50
N SER A 408 5.56 11.36 -5.85
CA SER A 408 6.91 11.92 -5.97
C SER A 408 7.84 11.00 -6.75
N SER A 409 8.75 11.58 -7.53
CA SER A 409 9.87 10.85 -8.11
C SER A 409 10.74 10.28 -6.99
N LEU A 410 11.33 9.14 -7.24
CA LEU A 410 12.13 8.40 -6.28
C LEU A 410 13.53 8.15 -6.84
N ASP A 411 14.54 8.55 -6.07
CA ASP A 411 15.94 8.23 -6.33
C ASP A 411 16.40 7.15 -5.34
N ILE A 412 16.86 6.01 -5.85
CA ILE A 412 17.37 4.90 -5.06
C ILE A 412 18.90 4.91 -5.12
N ASP A 413 19.55 5.27 -4.03
CA ASP A 413 21.01 5.23 -3.88
C ASP A 413 21.45 3.82 -3.48
N LEU A 414 22.09 3.09 -4.37
CA LEU A 414 22.56 1.72 -4.13
C LEU A 414 23.50 1.62 -2.94
N ALA A 415 24.39 2.61 -2.73
CA ALA A 415 25.34 2.58 -1.61
C ALA A 415 24.62 2.68 -0.25
N LEU A 416 23.58 3.52 -0.17
CA LEU A 416 22.75 3.62 1.03
C LEU A 416 22.05 2.29 1.34
N TRP A 417 21.37 1.71 0.35
CA TRP A 417 20.51 0.53 0.55
C TRP A 417 21.28 -0.78 0.74
N THR A 418 22.58 -0.84 0.40
CA THR A 418 23.47 -1.97 0.71
C THR A 418 24.18 -1.81 2.05
N SER A 419 24.15 -0.62 2.67
CA SER A 419 24.87 -0.36 3.92
C SER A 419 24.23 -1.06 5.12
N GLN A 420 25.06 -1.61 5.99
CA GLN A 420 24.65 -2.17 7.29
C GLN A 420 24.80 -1.13 8.40
N SER A 421 24.13 -0.01 8.26
CA SER A 421 24.19 1.11 9.19
C SER A 421 22.81 1.66 9.51
N SER A 422 22.72 2.49 10.55
CA SER A 422 21.48 3.19 10.93
C SER A 422 20.97 4.17 9.87
N ASP A 423 21.79 4.52 8.88
CA ASP A 423 21.38 5.39 7.78
C ASP A 423 20.51 4.64 6.75
N ASN A 424 20.66 3.32 6.66
CA ASN A 424 19.82 2.46 5.84
C ASN A 424 18.49 2.19 6.58
N PRO A 425 17.34 2.72 6.09
CA PRO A 425 16.08 2.64 6.83
C PRO A 425 15.61 1.21 7.09
N VAL A 426 15.69 0.32 6.10
CA VAL A 426 15.25 -1.07 6.29
C VAL A 426 16.14 -1.80 7.29
N TYR A 427 17.46 -1.61 7.20
CA TYR A 427 18.40 -2.18 8.17
C TYR A 427 18.11 -1.69 9.59
N TYR A 428 17.84 -0.39 9.76
CA TYR A 428 17.53 0.21 11.04
C TYR A 428 16.29 -0.41 11.71
N VAL A 429 15.21 -0.58 10.95
CA VAL A 429 13.97 -1.17 11.45
C VAL A 429 14.15 -2.65 11.77
N GLN A 430 14.76 -3.41 10.86
CA GLN A 430 15.02 -4.84 11.05
C GLN A 430 15.98 -5.10 12.23
N TYR A 431 16.98 -4.24 12.40
CA TYR A 431 17.87 -4.31 13.56
C TYR A 431 17.12 -4.06 14.88
N GLY A 432 16.15 -3.14 14.89
CA GLY A 432 15.25 -2.94 16.04
C GLY A 432 14.50 -4.23 16.37
N HIS A 433 13.90 -4.86 15.39
CA HIS A 433 13.19 -6.13 15.56
C HIS A 433 14.11 -7.26 16.05
N ALA A 434 15.26 -7.48 15.42
CA ALA A 434 16.23 -8.49 15.82
C ALA A 434 16.74 -8.30 17.24
N ARG A 435 16.94 -7.03 17.67
CA ARG A 435 17.31 -6.67 19.05
C ARG A 435 16.20 -7.05 20.03
N LEU A 436 14.93 -6.80 19.70
CA LEU A 436 13.77 -7.21 20.51
C LEU A 436 13.67 -8.74 20.62
N CYS A 437 13.91 -9.48 19.55
CA CYS A 437 14.01 -10.93 19.59
C CYS A 437 15.17 -11.43 20.48
N SER A 438 16.30 -10.73 20.47
CA SER A 438 17.42 -11.04 21.38
C SER A 438 17.08 -10.82 22.85
N ILE A 439 16.32 -9.74 23.17
CA ILE A 439 15.80 -9.48 24.52
C ILE A 439 14.89 -10.62 24.98
N ALA A 440 13.94 -11.03 24.14
CA ALA A 440 13.03 -12.13 24.45
C ALA A 440 13.76 -13.45 24.75
N ARG A 441 14.80 -13.79 23.97
CA ARG A 441 15.63 -14.98 24.25
C ARG A 441 16.36 -14.90 25.59
N LYS A 442 16.95 -13.73 25.89
CA LYS A 442 17.68 -13.51 27.14
C LYS A 442 16.75 -13.45 28.36
N ALA A 443 15.50 -13.05 28.19
CA ALA A 443 14.50 -13.05 29.25
C ALA A 443 14.25 -14.47 29.80
N GLY A 444 14.13 -15.47 28.91
CA GLY A 444 14.02 -16.88 29.31
C GLY A 444 15.24 -17.40 30.08
N GLU A 445 16.45 -16.91 29.75
CA GLU A 445 17.68 -17.25 30.48
C GLU A 445 17.73 -16.58 31.87
N ALA A 446 17.07 -15.44 32.02
CA ALA A 446 17.01 -14.65 33.25
C ALA A 446 15.78 -14.94 34.14
N ASP A 447 14.96 -15.91 33.74
CA ASP A 447 13.69 -16.26 34.40
C ASP A 447 12.76 -15.04 34.58
N VAL A 448 12.69 -14.19 33.56
CA VAL A 448 11.78 -13.04 33.47
C VAL A 448 10.68 -13.37 32.47
N ASP A 449 9.43 -13.19 32.89
CA ASP A 449 8.24 -13.58 32.17
C ASP A 449 7.32 -12.35 32.02
N VAL A 450 6.43 -12.37 31.04
CA VAL A 450 5.43 -11.32 30.80
C VAL A 450 4.11 -11.60 31.49
N ASP A 451 3.89 -12.83 31.96
CA ASP A 451 2.64 -13.25 32.58
C ASP A 451 2.42 -12.53 33.91
N GLY A 452 1.27 -11.84 34.03
CA GLY A 452 0.91 -11.09 35.23
C GLY A 452 1.78 -9.83 35.46
N ALA A 453 2.47 -9.34 34.42
CA ALA A 453 3.27 -8.10 34.52
C ALA A 453 2.40 -6.90 34.95
N ASP A 454 2.84 -6.20 35.98
CA ASP A 454 2.20 -4.96 36.45
C ASP A 454 2.65 -3.80 35.57
N LEU A 455 1.85 -3.46 34.58
CA LEU A 455 2.14 -2.41 33.60
C LEU A 455 2.03 -1.00 34.21
N SER A 456 1.45 -0.83 35.40
CA SER A 456 1.43 0.45 36.11
C SER A 456 2.81 0.91 36.59
N LEU A 457 3.79 0.00 36.59
CA LEU A 457 5.18 0.30 36.90
C LEU A 457 5.93 1.05 35.76
N LEU A 458 5.33 1.10 34.57
CA LEU A 458 5.90 1.81 33.39
C LEU A 458 5.67 3.31 33.51
N THR A 459 6.49 3.99 34.32
CA THR A 459 6.35 5.42 34.66
C THR A 459 7.44 6.32 34.09
N HIS A 460 8.48 5.74 33.47
CA HIS A 460 9.54 6.51 32.86
C HIS A 460 9.07 7.18 31.56
N GLU A 461 9.49 8.40 31.27
CA GLU A 461 9.13 9.18 30.08
C GLU A 461 9.30 8.37 28.78
N ARG A 462 10.40 7.62 28.64
CA ARG A 462 10.68 6.80 27.45
C ARG A 462 9.76 5.58 27.32
N GLU A 463 9.26 5.06 28.43
CA GLU A 463 8.23 4.01 28.45
C GLU A 463 6.91 4.58 27.92
N GLY A 464 6.52 5.75 28.43
CA GLY A 464 5.34 6.47 27.95
C GLY A 464 5.41 6.83 26.46
N ASP A 465 6.57 7.31 25.96
CA ASP A 465 6.77 7.60 24.53
C ASP A 465 6.55 6.35 23.68
N LEU A 466 7.10 5.21 24.09
CA LEU A 466 6.98 3.95 23.36
C LEU A 466 5.52 3.44 23.36
N ILE A 467 4.86 3.48 24.53
CA ILE A 467 3.45 3.07 24.66
C ILE A 467 2.54 3.91 23.74
N ARG A 468 2.73 5.24 23.72
CA ARG A 468 1.95 6.13 22.85
C ARG A 468 2.18 5.83 21.37
N THR A 469 3.45 5.65 20.96
CA THR A 469 3.77 5.31 19.55
C THR A 469 3.13 3.98 19.15
N LEU A 470 3.16 2.96 20.01
CA LEU A 470 2.49 1.69 19.76
C LEU A 470 0.97 1.86 19.57
N GLY A 471 0.34 2.73 20.36
CA GLY A 471 -1.09 3.01 20.27
C GLY A 471 -1.53 3.70 18.97
N GLU A 472 -0.61 4.34 18.25
CA GLU A 472 -0.89 5.02 16.97
C GLU A 472 -1.03 4.05 15.79
N PHE A 473 -0.49 2.83 15.89
CA PHE A 473 -0.41 1.90 14.77
C PHE A 473 -1.74 1.60 14.06
N PRO A 474 -2.85 1.28 14.76
CA PRO A 474 -4.13 1.05 14.08
C PRO A 474 -4.63 2.26 13.28
N GLY A 475 -4.42 3.46 13.80
CA GLY A 475 -4.75 4.71 13.09
C GLY A 475 -3.88 4.95 11.85
N VAL A 476 -2.60 4.59 11.91
CA VAL A 476 -1.67 4.67 10.78
C VAL A 476 -2.11 3.71 9.67
N VAL A 477 -2.43 2.47 10.00
CA VAL A 477 -2.91 1.46 9.03
C VAL A 477 -4.22 1.90 8.39
N THR A 478 -5.18 2.34 9.20
CA THR A 478 -6.48 2.89 8.72
C THR A 478 -6.25 4.04 7.74
N THR A 479 -5.41 5.01 8.10
CA THR A 479 -5.11 6.16 7.24
C THR A 479 -4.39 5.75 5.96
N ALA A 480 -3.44 4.82 6.05
CA ALA A 480 -2.74 4.28 4.89
C ALA A 480 -3.69 3.57 3.91
N ALA A 481 -4.67 2.81 4.43
CA ALA A 481 -5.72 2.18 3.64
C ALA A 481 -6.61 3.22 2.96
N GLN A 482 -7.14 4.20 3.70
CA GLN A 482 -8.06 5.23 3.19
C GLN A 482 -7.44 6.13 2.12
N LEU A 483 -6.17 6.50 2.29
CA LEU A 483 -5.45 7.38 1.38
C LEU A 483 -4.67 6.64 0.29
N ARG A 484 -4.66 5.30 0.30
CA ARG A 484 -3.85 4.46 -0.60
C ARG A 484 -2.34 4.78 -0.49
N GLU A 485 -1.85 5.01 0.75
CA GLU A 485 -0.51 5.49 1.05
C GLU A 485 0.31 4.52 1.93
N PRO A 486 0.79 3.38 1.39
CA PRO A 486 1.58 2.40 2.15
C PRO A 486 2.84 2.99 2.80
N HIS A 487 3.40 4.06 2.24
CA HIS A 487 4.58 4.74 2.77
C HIS A 487 4.40 5.25 4.22
N ARG A 488 3.16 5.45 4.68
CA ARG A 488 2.86 5.82 6.06
C ARG A 488 3.26 4.72 7.06
N VAL A 489 3.02 3.45 6.68
CA VAL A 489 3.42 2.30 7.49
C VAL A 489 4.94 2.19 7.57
N ALA A 490 5.66 2.42 6.46
CA ALA A 490 7.12 2.42 6.45
C ALA A 490 7.71 3.50 7.37
N ARG A 491 7.18 4.73 7.29
CA ARG A 491 7.61 5.84 8.16
C ARG A 491 7.30 5.58 9.63
N TYR A 492 6.14 5.01 9.91
CA TYR A 492 5.80 4.61 11.27
C TYR A 492 6.76 3.54 11.82
N ALA A 493 7.14 2.54 11.03
CA ALA A 493 8.09 1.53 11.44
C ALA A 493 9.48 2.13 11.79
N GLU A 494 9.95 3.12 11.01
CA GLU A 494 11.17 3.88 11.33
C GLU A 494 11.05 4.67 12.64
N GLU A 495 9.92 5.33 12.86
CA GLU A 495 9.62 6.07 14.08
C GLU A 495 9.59 5.14 15.29
N LEU A 496 8.85 4.03 15.21
CA LEU A 496 8.75 3.04 16.28
C LEU A 496 10.10 2.45 16.62
N ALA A 497 10.93 2.09 15.63
CA ALA A 497 12.29 1.61 15.86
C ALA A 497 13.13 2.67 16.59
N GLY A 498 13.03 3.94 16.20
CA GLY A 498 13.73 5.05 16.85
C GLY A 498 13.30 5.28 18.30
N VAL A 499 11.98 5.22 18.57
CA VAL A 499 11.45 5.34 19.94
C VAL A 499 11.88 4.16 20.80
N PHE A 500 11.85 2.93 20.23
CA PHE A 500 12.33 1.73 20.92
C PHE A 500 13.83 1.83 21.27
N HIS A 501 14.67 2.30 20.38
CA HIS A 501 16.11 2.46 20.70
C HIS A 501 16.34 3.43 21.85
N ARG A 502 15.63 4.56 21.90
CA ARG A 502 15.70 5.51 23.02
C ARG A 502 15.21 4.90 24.35
N PHE A 503 14.16 4.09 24.31
CA PHE A 503 13.71 3.32 25.48
C PHE A 503 14.77 2.32 25.94
N TYR A 504 15.33 1.55 25.00
CA TYR A 504 16.36 0.56 25.28
C TYR A 504 17.61 1.15 25.95
N ASP A 505 18.03 2.34 25.49
CA ASP A 505 19.21 3.03 26.04
C ASP A 505 18.96 3.62 27.43
N ALA A 506 17.73 4.05 27.73
CA ALA A 506 17.37 4.71 28.98
C ALA A 506 16.87 3.75 30.07
N CYS A 507 16.24 2.62 29.69
CA CYS A 507 15.54 1.73 30.61
C CYS A 507 16.15 0.33 30.59
N GLN A 508 16.59 -0.16 31.74
CA GLN A 508 17.08 -1.53 31.88
C GLN A 508 15.92 -2.52 31.79
N ILE A 509 15.81 -3.27 30.68
CA ILE A 509 14.69 -4.20 30.42
C ILE A 509 14.86 -5.50 31.20
N LEU A 510 16.07 -6.03 31.29
CA LEU A 510 16.38 -7.29 31.99
C LEU A 510 17.36 -7.02 33.14
N PRO A 511 17.36 -7.86 34.21
CA PRO A 511 18.33 -7.73 35.28
C PRO A 511 19.75 -7.95 34.74
N LYS A 512 20.73 -7.26 35.33
CA LYS A 512 22.14 -7.51 35.04
C LYS A 512 22.59 -8.85 35.65
N ALA A 513 23.70 -9.37 35.17
CA ALA A 513 24.26 -10.61 35.69
C ALA A 513 24.43 -10.55 37.21
N GLY A 514 23.79 -11.45 37.94
CA GLY A 514 23.80 -11.50 39.40
C GLY A 514 22.75 -10.63 40.11
N GLU A 515 21.95 -9.88 39.41
CA GLU A 515 20.78 -9.17 39.95
C GLU A 515 19.55 -10.08 39.94
N THR A 516 18.71 -9.96 40.98
CA THR A 516 17.41 -10.63 41.03
C THR A 516 16.40 -9.91 40.15
N ALA A 517 15.57 -10.66 39.41
CA ALA A 517 14.48 -10.10 38.65
C ALA A 517 13.51 -9.32 39.59
N ALA A 518 13.15 -8.12 39.17
CA ALA A 518 12.16 -7.27 39.86
C ALA A 518 10.91 -7.12 38.97
N PRO A 519 9.73 -6.80 39.53
CA PRO A 519 8.48 -6.68 38.75
C PRO A 519 8.57 -5.72 37.56
N ILE A 520 9.38 -4.67 37.66
CA ILE A 520 9.61 -3.73 36.55
C ILE A 520 10.24 -4.39 35.31
N HIS A 521 11.03 -5.46 35.48
CA HIS A 521 11.62 -6.17 34.36
C HIS A 521 10.53 -6.91 33.55
N SER A 522 9.54 -7.53 34.20
CA SER A 522 8.41 -8.15 33.55
C SER A 522 7.56 -7.11 32.79
N ALA A 523 7.29 -5.95 33.38
CA ALA A 523 6.57 -4.86 32.74
C ALA A 523 7.30 -4.34 31.49
N ARG A 524 8.62 -4.12 31.59
CA ARG A 524 9.45 -3.68 30.44
C ARG A 524 9.61 -4.75 29.36
N LEU A 525 9.65 -6.02 29.77
CA LEU A 525 9.65 -7.14 28.82
C LEU A 525 8.32 -7.23 28.05
N ALA A 526 7.17 -7.00 28.73
CA ALA A 526 5.88 -6.93 28.08
C ALA A 526 5.84 -5.80 27.04
N LEU A 527 6.36 -4.61 27.38
CA LEU A 527 6.46 -3.48 26.46
C LEU A 527 7.39 -3.78 25.27
N ALA A 528 8.52 -4.45 25.50
CA ALA A 528 9.42 -4.90 24.44
C ALA A 528 8.76 -5.96 23.54
N THR A 529 7.97 -6.88 24.11
CA THR A 529 7.21 -7.90 23.37
C THR A 529 6.16 -7.27 22.47
N ALA A 530 5.39 -6.30 22.99
CA ALA A 530 4.43 -5.53 22.20
C ALA A 530 5.12 -4.75 21.05
N SER A 531 6.28 -4.16 21.32
CA SER A 531 7.06 -3.45 20.30
C SER A 531 7.56 -4.38 19.19
N ARG A 532 8.02 -5.58 19.55
CA ARG A 532 8.42 -6.61 18.58
C ARG A 532 7.26 -7.01 17.68
N GLN A 533 6.09 -7.28 18.26
CA GLN A 533 4.89 -7.67 17.50
C GLN A 533 4.48 -6.56 16.54
N THR A 534 4.42 -5.32 17.00
CA THR A 534 4.00 -4.19 16.16
C THR A 534 4.98 -3.93 15.02
N LEU A 535 6.31 -4.02 15.25
CA LEU A 535 7.30 -3.92 14.16
C LEU A 535 7.16 -5.06 13.15
N ALA A 536 6.93 -6.29 13.61
CA ALA A 536 6.71 -7.43 12.72
C ALA A 536 5.46 -7.23 11.85
N ASN A 537 4.34 -6.76 12.44
CA ASN A 537 3.11 -6.48 11.71
C ASN A 537 3.33 -5.37 10.66
N ALA A 538 4.01 -4.28 11.03
CA ALA A 538 4.32 -3.19 10.11
C ALA A 538 5.20 -3.65 8.92
N LEU A 539 6.26 -4.42 9.19
CA LEU A 539 7.11 -5.01 8.14
C LEU A 539 6.33 -5.99 7.26
N GLY A 540 5.48 -6.84 7.84
CA GLY A 540 4.62 -7.78 7.12
C GLY A 540 3.65 -7.09 6.15
N MET A 541 3.05 -5.96 6.55
CA MET A 541 2.20 -5.15 5.67
C MET A 541 2.96 -4.54 4.48
N LEU A 542 4.28 -4.34 4.63
CA LEU A 542 5.14 -3.87 3.53
C LEU A 542 5.71 -5.04 2.69
N GLY A 543 5.42 -6.29 3.07
CA GLY A 543 6.00 -7.48 2.47
C GLY A 543 7.52 -7.56 2.67
N VAL A 544 8.00 -7.03 3.78
CA VAL A 544 9.42 -7.00 4.20
C VAL A 544 9.60 -7.97 5.36
N SER A 545 10.71 -8.69 5.38
CA SER A 545 10.97 -9.67 6.43
C SER A 545 11.23 -9.01 7.79
N ALA A 546 10.86 -9.70 8.85
CA ALA A 546 11.16 -9.34 10.24
C ALA A 546 12.18 -10.35 10.82
N PRO A 547 13.49 -10.20 10.55
CA PRO A 547 14.49 -11.18 10.93
C PRO A 547 14.65 -11.23 12.44
N GLU A 548 14.80 -12.43 12.98
CA GLU A 548 15.07 -12.62 14.40
C GLU A 548 16.53 -12.40 14.79
N ARG A 549 17.43 -12.39 13.82
CA ARG A 549 18.88 -12.22 13.98
C ARG A 549 19.44 -11.45 12.79
N MET A 550 20.35 -10.55 13.09
CA MET A 550 21.14 -9.81 12.12
C MET A 550 22.60 -9.81 12.52
#